data_20d26c8b9513591c6b08c45a5c4a3302
#
_entry.id   20d26c8b9513591c6b08c45a5c4a3302
#
_cell.length_a   1.000
_cell.length_b   1.000
_cell.length_c   1.000
_cell.angle_alpha   90.00
_cell.angle_beta   90.00
_cell.angle_gamma   90.00
#
_symmetry.space_group_name_H-M   'P 1'
#
loop_
_entity.id
_entity.type
_entity.pdbx_description
1 polymer ?
#
loop_
_entity_poly.entity_id
_entity_poly.type
_entity_poly.pdbx_seq_one_letter_code
_entity_poly.pdbx_strand_id
1 'polypeptide(L)'
;MNDKKRILLTVGLYHAFNDGSVAVIPLLFPIFKVLFDLSYTQIGVITGGGLLITLIAQIFIGRISDKKNFRTLLSTGILLLSISLILLTQIKGFLTLLLFILILRFSSSFYHPIGIGWISRTFKKDRIDRGMGIQSALGDLGAFFAILTTLYIAEIKGWGFLFYLWAIIGIGVVFYGSFLTRNINKERIVIENNDKTKQTLKEAISEATNILKRIKLLIPGFVISGAAWGIIVSYLPLLLDEKTTLSLSVIGIIVSIWIGIGVIVCLLYEKIQIILGRRNTLIFGYFTMGVMGFALSIFTDITILLLIMILLGISTFITFPALFSFVSEITHETVEGKTFGYILTIQLGGGTILLFLSGMFSDIWGVWIPFIILGILSMFVALQLIGKRNKNVV
;
A
#
# COMPACT_ATOMS: atom_id res chain seq x y z
N MET A 1 -29.34 -8.43 -9.17
CA MET A 1 -28.39 -7.64 -8.33
C MET A 1 -28.64 -6.17 -8.65
N ASN A 2 -28.82 -5.30 -7.64
CA ASN A 2 -29.04 -3.87 -7.87
C ASN A 2 -27.70 -3.17 -8.25
N ASP A 3 -27.79 -1.97 -8.82
CA ASP A 3 -26.62 -1.28 -9.39
C ASP A 3 -25.53 -0.98 -8.35
N LYS A 4 -25.92 -0.63 -7.10
CA LYS A 4 -24.94 -0.42 -6.01
C LYS A 4 -24.09 -1.67 -5.70
N LYS A 5 -24.72 -2.85 -5.68
CA LYS A 5 -24.01 -4.11 -5.48
C LYS A 5 -23.12 -4.47 -6.68
N ARG A 6 -23.57 -4.15 -7.92
CA ARG A 6 -22.76 -4.36 -9.14
C ARG A 6 -21.52 -3.48 -9.13
N ILE A 7 -21.67 -2.19 -8.77
CA ILE A 7 -20.55 -1.25 -8.65
C ILE A 7 -19.57 -1.72 -7.56
N LEU A 8 -20.09 -2.04 -6.37
CA LEU A 8 -19.26 -2.48 -5.25
C LEU A 8 -18.44 -3.74 -5.58
N LEU A 9 -19.07 -4.73 -6.22
CA LEU A 9 -18.40 -5.95 -6.65
C LEU A 9 -17.35 -5.66 -7.72
N THR A 10 -17.67 -4.81 -8.71
CA THR A 10 -16.71 -4.44 -9.76
C THR A 10 -15.51 -3.70 -9.19
N VAL A 11 -15.74 -2.68 -8.35
CA VAL A 11 -14.67 -1.91 -7.72
C VAL A 11 -13.83 -2.81 -6.81
N GLY A 12 -14.46 -3.69 -6.02
CA GLY A 12 -13.74 -4.61 -5.14
C GLY A 12 -12.88 -5.63 -5.89
N LEU A 13 -13.39 -6.22 -6.99
CA LEU A 13 -12.61 -7.13 -7.85
C LEU A 13 -11.43 -6.41 -8.51
N TYR A 14 -11.65 -5.17 -8.97
CA TYR A 14 -10.59 -4.35 -9.54
C TYR A 14 -9.54 -3.99 -8.48
N HIS A 15 -9.94 -3.78 -7.22
CA HIS A 15 -9.02 -3.58 -6.11
C HIS A 15 -8.16 -4.81 -5.83
N ALA A 16 -8.83 -5.96 -5.70
CA ALA A 16 -8.13 -7.23 -5.48
C ALA A 16 -7.07 -7.50 -6.56
N PHE A 17 -7.43 -7.28 -7.82
CA PHE A 17 -6.49 -7.44 -8.93
C PHE A 17 -5.37 -6.40 -8.90
N ASN A 18 -5.69 -5.12 -8.63
CA ASN A 18 -4.72 -4.03 -8.56
C ASN A 18 -3.65 -4.31 -7.50
N ASP A 19 -4.06 -4.55 -6.27
CA ASP A 19 -3.15 -4.71 -5.14
C ASP A 19 -2.40 -6.05 -5.21
N GLY A 20 -3.08 -7.11 -5.68
CA GLY A 20 -2.44 -8.37 -5.96
C GLY A 20 -1.34 -8.25 -7.02
N SER A 21 -1.61 -7.59 -8.15
CA SER A 21 -0.62 -7.40 -9.22
C SER A 21 0.61 -6.61 -8.77
N VAL A 22 0.41 -5.61 -7.91
CA VAL A 22 1.50 -4.80 -7.34
C VAL A 22 2.32 -5.61 -6.34
N ALA A 23 1.68 -6.50 -5.56
CA ALA A 23 2.35 -7.32 -4.57
C ALA A 23 3.21 -8.45 -5.14
N VAL A 24 2.89 -8.94 -6.36
CA VAL A 24 3.65 -10.00 -7.04
C VAL A 24 5.12 -9.66 -7.22
N ILE A 25 5.42 -8.43 -7.65
CA ILE A 25 6.76 -8.06 -8.14
C ILE A 25 7.83 -8.09 -7.04
N PRO A 26 7.63 -7.45 -5.87
CA PRO A 26 8.66 -7.42 -4.84
C PRO A 26 9.02 -8.81 -4.31
N LEU A 27 8.07 -9.75 -4.32
CA LEU A 27 8.32 -11.14 -3.91
C LEU A 27 9.27 -11.88 -4.85
N LEU A 28 9.36 -11.45 -6.11
CA LEU A 28 10.27 -12.03 -7.10
C LEU A 28 11.70 -11.48 -7.03
N PHE A 29 11.99 -10.51 -6.15
CA PHE A 29 13.33 -9.94 -6.05
C PHE A 29 14.43 -10.95 -5.68
N PRO A 30 14.23 -12.00 -4.88
CA PRO A 30 15.25 -13.05 -4.73
C PRO A 30 15.63 -13.68 -6.07
N ILE A 31 14.64 -14.00 -6.90
CA ILE A 31 14.86 -14.56 -8.24
C ILE A 31 15.51 -13.53 -9.16
N PHE A 32 15.01 -12.30 -9.20
CA PHE A 32 15.51 -11.26 -10.10
C PHE A 32 16.90 -10.76 -9.71
N LYS A 33 17.23 -10.74 -8.41
CA LYS A 33 18.55 -10.37 -7.92
C LYS A 33 19.62 -11.30 -8.48
N VAL A 34 19.37 -12.61 -8.46
CA VAL A 34 20.29 -13.60 -9.02
C VAL A 34 20.29 -13.58 -10.55
N LEU A 35 19.09 -13.56 -11.17
CA LEU A 35 18.95 -13.67 -12.63
C LEU A 35 19.50 -12.47 -13.39
N PHE A 36 19.37 -11.27 -12.85
CA PHE A 36 19.75 -10.01 -13.49
C PHE A 36 20.91 -9.29 -12.79
N ASP A 37 21.56 -9.94 -11.84
CA ASP A 37 22.67 -9.41 -11.04
C ASP A 37 22.35 -8.02 -10.44
N LEU A 38 21.18 -7.94 -9.75
CA LEU A 38 20.72 -6.68 -9.20
C LEU A 38 21.40 -6.36 -7.87
N SER A 39 21.88 -5.12 -7.73
CA SER A 39 22.27 -4.60 -6.44
C SER A 39 21.04 -4.25 -5.58
N TYR A 40 21.20 -4.14 -4.26
CA TYR A 40 20.13 -3.67 -3.37
C TYR A 40 19.74 -2.22 -3.64
N THR A 41 20.71 -1.38 -4.06
CA THR A 41 20.43 0.00 -4.52
C THR A 41 19.48 -0.03 -5.72
N GLN A 42 19.70 -0.90 -6.69
CA GLN A 42 18.79 -1.03 -7.83
C GLN A 42 17.38 -1.48 -7.41
N ILE A 43 17.27 -2.41 -6.46
CA ILE A 43 15.98 -2.81 -5.86
C ILE A 43 15.31 -1.61 -5.15
N GLY A 44 16.07 -0.83 -4.39
CA GLY A 44 15.60 0.41 -3.77
C GLY A 44 15.10 1.46 -4.78
N VAL A 45 15.81 1.62 -5.91
CA VAL A 45 15.39 2.48 -7.03
C VAL A 45 14.09 1.98 -7.66
N ILE A 46 13.95 0.68 -7.87
CA ILE A 46 12.73 0.08 -8.43
C ILE A 46 11.53 0.31 -7.50
N THR A 47 11.68 -0.01 -6.22
CA THR A 47 10.58 0.09 -5.24
C THR A 47 10.23 1.53 -4.90
N GLY A 48 11.22 2.36 -4.60
CA GLY A 48 11.04 3.78 -4.33
C GLY A 48 10.54 4.55 -5.56
N GLY A 49 11.13 4.31 -6.74
CA GLY A 49 10.67 4.90 -8.00
C GLY A 49 9.24 4.50 -8.34
N GLY A 50 8.87 3.24 -8.06
CA GLY A 50 7.49 2.78 -8.20
C GLY A 50 6.50 3.55 -7.31
N LEU A 51 6.84 3.82 -6.03
CA LEU A 51 6.01 4.65 -5.16
C LEU A 51 5.94 6.10 -5.64
N LEU A 52 7.06 6.65 -6.10
CA LEU A 52 7.11 8.02 -6.60
C LEU A 52 6.22 8.22 -7.82
N ILE A 53 6.29 7.31 -8.81
CA ILE A 53 5.41 7.41 -9.99
C ILE A 53 3.94 7.22 -9.61
N THR A 54 3.65 6.36 -8.64
CA THR A 54 2.29 6.17 -8.10
C THR A 54 1.77 7.48 -7.50
N LEU A 55 2.56 8.15 -6.64
CA LEU A 55 2.20 9.43 -6.05
C LEU A 55 1.90 10.49 -7.11
N ILE A 56 2.82 10.67 -8.05
CA ILE A 56 2.68 11.67 -9.11
C ILE A 56 1.45 11.39 -9.98
N ALA A 57 1.31 10.14 -10.44
CA ALA A 57 0.22 9.75 -11.33
C ALA A 57 -1.16 9.88 -10.65
N GLN A 58 -1.30 9.50 -9.38
CA GLN A 58 -2.56 9.62 -8.64
C GLN A 58 -3.07 11.06 -8.56
N ILE A 59 -2.18 12.05 -8.42
CA ILE A 59 -2.55 13.48 -8.41
C ILE A 59 -3.18 13.88 -9.75
N PHE A 60 -2.57 13.48 -10.88
CA PHE A 60 -3.08 13.80 -12.21
C PHE A 60 -4.37 13.03 -12.55
N ILE A 61 -4.39 11.72 -12.25
CA ILE A 61 -5.53 10.84 -12.53
C ILE A 61 -6.74 11.28 -11.70
N GLY A 62 -6.55 11.65 -10.43
CA GLY A 62 -7.62 12.19 -9.59
C GLY A 62 -8.32 13.40 -10.23
N ARG A 63 -7.53 14.36 -10.77
CA ARG A 63 -8.08 15.54 -11.47
C ARG A 63 -8.84 15.18 -12.76
N ILE A 64 -8.36 14.19 -13.50
CA ILE A 64 -8.99 13.73 -14.73
C ILE A 64 -10.29 12.98 -14.41
N SER A 65 -10.33 12.23 -13.32
CA SER A 65 -11.48 11.43 -12.91
C SER A 65 -12.73 12.26 -12.61
N ASP A 66 -12.56 13.51 -12.17
CA ASP A 66 -13.68 14.43 -11.92
C ASP A 66 -14.49 14.75 -13.18
N LYS A 67 -13.88 14.65 -14.37
CA LYS A 67 -14.47 15.02 -15.66
C LYS A 67 -14.83 13.83 -16.56
N LYS A 68 -14.50 12.61 -16.17
CA LYS A 68 -14.61 11.41 -17.00
C LYS A 68 -15.47 10.33 -16.35
N ASN A 69 -15.88 9.36 -17.14
CA ASN A 69 -16.63 8.22 -16.66
C ASN A 69 -15.73 7.27 -15.85
N PHE A 70 -16.06 7.04 -14.58
CA PHE A 70 -15.31 6.17 -13.68
C PHE A 70 -15.15 4.75 -14.20
N ARG A 71 -16.23 4.16 -14.76
CA ARG A 71 -16.19 2.82 -15.33
C ARG A 71 -15.11 2.71 -16.40
N THR A 72 -15.12 3.63 -17.36
CA THR A 72 -14.16 3.61 -18.48
C THR A 72 -12.74 3.79 -17.98
N LEU A 73 -12.50 4.82 -17.16
CA LEU A 73 -11.16 5.09 -16.62
C LEU A 73 -10.62 3.92 -15.80
N LEU A 74 -11.44 3.36 -14.92
CA LEU A 74 -11.01 2.26 -14.06
C LEU A 74 -10.73 0.99 -14.87
N SER A 75 -11.61 0.63 -15.81
CA SER A 75 -11.37 -0.50 -16.71
C SER A 75 -10.13 -0.30 -17.60
N THR A 76 -9.87 0.93 -18.06
CA THR A 76 -8.64 1.25 -18.79
C THR A 76 -7.40 1.06 -17.92
N GLY A 77 -7.42 1.54 -16.67
CA GLY A 77 -6.31 1.36 -15.72
C GLY A 77 -5.99 -0.13 -15.48
N ILE A 78 -7.01 -0.95 -15.24
CA ILE A 78 -6.85 -2.39 -15.02
C ILE A 78 -6.37 -3.11 -16.30
N LEU A 79 -6.85 -2.70 -17.47
CA LEU A 79 -6.36 -3.25 -18.74
C LEU A 79 -4.89 -2.89 -18.99
N LEU A 80 -4.50 -1.63 -18.78
CA LEU A 80 -3.10 -1.20 -18.86
C LEU A 80 -2.22 -1.96 -17.86
N LEU A 81 -2.73 -2.21 -16.66
CA LEU A 81 -2.04 -3.02 -15.64
C LEU A 81 -1.82 -4.46 -16.12
N SER A 82 -2.85 -5.07 -16.74
CA SER A 82 -2.73 -6.41 -17.34
C SER A 82 -1.71 -6.46 -18.48
N ILE A 83 -1.69 -5.44 -19.34
CA ILE A 83 -0.67 -5.31 -20.40
C ILE A 83 0.73 -5.13 -19.81
N SER A 84 0.86 -4.34 -18.75
CA SER A 84 2.14 -4.14 -18.06
C SER A 84 2.73 -5.44 -17.49
N LEU A 85 1.88 -6.36 -17.02
CA LEU A 85 2.29 -7.69 -16.59
C LEU A 85 2.84 -8.53 -17.76
N ILE A 86 2.26 -8.43 -18.96
CA ILE A 86 2.80 -9.08 -20.15
C ILE A 86 4.17 -8.49 -20.51
N LEU A 87 4.35 -7.16 -20.44
CA LEU A 87 5.64 -6.53 -20.70
C LEU A 87 6.73 -7.02 -19.75
N LEU A 88 6.39 -7.30 -18.49
CA LEU A 88 7.32 -7.85 -17.51
C LEU A 88 7.90 -9.23 -17.91
N THR A 89 7.24 -9.99 -18.79
CA THR A 89 7.83 -11.22 -19.31
C THR A 89 9.03 -10.99 -20.22
N GLN A 90 9.26 -9.75 -20.68
CA GLN A 90 10.33 -9.35 -21.60
C GLN A 90 11.53 -8.69 -20.88
N ILE A 91 11.63 -8.85 -19.55
CA ILE A 91 12.76 -8.32 -18.76
C ILE A 91 14.06 -8.96 -19.22
N LYS A 92 15.09 -8.09 -19.43
CA LYS A 92 16.45 -8.51 -19.83
C LYS A 92 17.54 -8.01 -18.88
N GLY A 93 17.16 -7.24 -17.85
CA GLY A 93 18.09 -6.65 -16.89
C GLY A 93 17.46 -5.45 -16.17
N PHE A 94 18.26 -4.75 -15.37
CA PHE A 94 17.81 -3.66 -14.50
C PHE A 94 16.97 -2.60 -15.20
N LEU A 95 17.44 -2.04 -16.33
CA LEU A 95 16.75 -0.93 -17.00
C LEU A 95 15.36 -1.33 -17.54
N THR A 96 15.26 -2.53 -18.14
CA THR A 96 13.98 -3.03 -18.64
C THR A 96 13.02 -3.38 -17.49
N LEU A 97 13.53 -3.95 -16.39
CA LEU A 97 12.76 -4.20 -15.18
C LEU A 97 12.24 -2.90 -14.58
N LEU A 98 13.10 -1.90 -14.40
CA LEU A 98 12.72 -0.60 -13.89
C LEU A 98 11.63 0.04 -14.77
N LEU A 99 11.84 0.11 -16.09
CA LEU A 99 10.88 0.71 -17.02
C LEU A 99 9.49 0.03 -16.92
N PHE A 100 9.47 -1.31 -16.98
CA PHE A 100 8.18 -2.02 -16.96
C PHE A 100 7.48 -1.93 -15.61
N ILE A 101 8.23 -1.89 -14.50
CA ILE A 101 7.64 -1.64 -13.19
C ILE A 101 7.09 -0.20 -13.08
N LEU A 102 7.78 0.81 -13.61
CA LEU A 102 7.23 2.17 -13.64
C LEU A 102 5.94 2.24 -14.46
N ILE A 103 5.85 1.55 -15.61
CA ILE A 103 4.61 1.44 -16.40
C ILE A 103 3.51 0.74 -15.59
N LEU A 104 3.83 -0.35 -14.91
CA LEU A 104 2.89 -1.08 -14.07
C LEU A 104 2.37 -0.19 -12.92
N ARG A 105 3.25 0.51 -12.23
CA ARG A 105 2.90 1.43 -11.14
C ARG A 105 2.07 2.62 -11.61
N PHE A 106 2.38 3.16 -12.78
CA PHE A 106 1.53 4.16 -13.43
C PHE A 106 0.12 3.60 -13.70
N SER A 107 0.02 2.40 -14.26
CA SER A 107 -1.26 1.73 -14.55
C SER A 107 -2.07 1.45 -13.28
N SER A 108 -1.42 0.98 -12.22
CA SER A 108 -2.01 0.76 -10.89
C SER A 108 -2.56 2.05 -10.26
N SER A 109 -1.97 3.20 -10.58
CA SER A 109 -2.36 4.50 -10.01
C SER A 109 -3.79 4.92 -10.37
N PHE A 110 -4.41 4.31 -11.36
CA PHE A 110 -5.80 4.59 -11.73
C PHE A 110 -6.78 4.13 -10.66
N TYR A 111 -6.45 3.05 -9.94
CA TYR A 111 -7.43 2.42 -9.07
C TYR A 111 -7.87 3.33 -7.90
N HIS A 112 -6.96 3.76 -7.04
CA HIS A 112 -7.33 4.40 -5.77
C HIS A 112 -8.17 5.68 -5.95
N PRO A 113 -7.79 6.68 -6.76
CA PRO A 113 -8.61 7.88 -6.89
C PRO A 113 -9.97 7.60 -7.55
N ILE A 114 -10.02 6.69 -8.52
CA ILE A 114 -11.24 6.42 -9.28
C ILE A 114 -12.15 5.44 -8.54
N GLY A 115 -11.61 4.35 -7.99
CA GLY A 115 -12.39 3.34 -7.28
C GLY A 115 -13.01 3.90 -6.00
N ILE A 116 -12.22 4.59 -5.17
CA ILE A 116 -12.70 5.28 -3.98
C ILE A 116 -13.75 6.34 -4.36
N GLY A 117 -13.47 7.16 -5.39
CA GLY A 117 -14.40 8.15 -5.90
C GLY A 117 -15.72 7.56 -6.39
N TRP A 118 -15.70 6.39 -7.04
CA TRP A 118 -16.91 5.71 -7.49
C TRP A 118 -17.75 5.17 -6.33
N ILE A 119 -17.12 4.58 -5.32
CA ILE A 119 -17.81 4.14 -4.10
C ILE A 119 -18.41 5.32 -3.35
N SER A 120 -17.67 6.40 -3.13
CA SER A 120 -18.16 7.57 -2.39
C SER A 120 -19.37 8.23 -3.03
N ARG A 121 -19.46 8.22 -4.37
CA ARG A 121 -20.64 8.74 -5.11
C ARG A 121 -21.80 7.75 -5.22
N THR A 122 -21.55 6.45 -5.01
CA THR A 122 -22.58 5.40 -5.12
C THR A 122 -23.34 5.21 -3.81
N PHE A 123 -22.66 5.37 -2.67
CA PHE A 123 -23.22 5.13 -1.35
C PHE A 123 -23.55 6.44 -0.63
N LYS A 124 -24.71 6.49 0.04
CA LYS A 124 -25.09 7.61 0.92
C LYS A 124 -24.23 7.59 2.19
N LYS A 125 -24.19 8.73 2.92
CA LYS A 125 -23.37 8.89 4.15
C LYS A 125 -23.59 7.77 5.17
N ASP A 126 -24.82 7.26 5.32
CA ASP A 126 -25.17 6.18 6.26
C ASP A 126 -24.59 4.79 5.91
N ARG A 127 -24.12 4.59 4.66
CA ARG A 127 -23.61 3.30 4.17
C ARG A 127 -22.26 3.37 3.47
N ILE A 128 -21.65 4.56 3.43
CA ILE A 128 -20.37 4.76 2.74
C ILE A 128 -19.26 3.96 3.41
N ASP A 129 -19.22 3.93 4.75
CA ASP A 129 -18.19 3.22 5.51
C ASP A 129 -18.22 1.72 5.22
N ARG A 130 -19.42 1.14 5.10
CA ARG A 130 -19.57 -0.25 4.70
C ARG A 130 -19.06 -0.51 3.28
N GLY A 131 -19.34 0.41 2.35
CA GLY A 131 -18.84 0.31 0.97
C GLY A 131 -17.33 0.40 0.90
N MET A 132 -16.74 1.35 1.64
CA MET A 132 -15.29 1.52 1.74
C MET A 132 -14.62 0.31 2.41
N GLY A 133 -15.17 -0.20 3.50
CA GLY A 133 -14.64 -1.37 4.19
C GLY A 133 -14.62 -2.63 3.32
N ILE A 134 -15.72 -2.91 2.58
CA ILE A 134 -15.78 -4.08 1.70
C ILE A 134 -14.78 -3.96 0.55
N GLN A 135 -14.68 -2.81 -0.11
CA GLN A 135 -13.75 -2.65 -1.22
C GLN A 135 -12.28 -2.73 -0.75
N SER A 136 -11.95 -2.18 0.44
CA SER A 136 -10.60 -2.31 1.02
C SER A 136 -10.27 -3.75 1.38
N ALA A 137 -11.18 -4.46 2.04
CA ALA A 137 -10.98 -5.87 2.39
C ALA A 137 -10.75 -6.76 1.16
N LEU A 138 -11.40 -6.46 0.02
CA LEU A 138 -11.16 -7.19 -1.22
C LEU A 138 -9.78 -6.87 -1.81
N GLY A 139 -9.28 -5.62 -1.68
CA GLY A 139 -7.91 -5.27 -2.04
C GLY A 139 -6.88 -6.06 -1.24
N ASP A 140 -7.01 -6.04 0.08
CA ASP A 140 -6.12 -6.77 0.99
C ASP A 140 -6.15 -8.30 0.73
N LEU A 141 -7.34 -8.87 0.44
CA LEU A 141 -7.46 -10.28 0.05
C LEU A 141 -6.73 -10.57 -1.27
N GLY A 142 -6.82 -9.66 -2.25
CA GLY A 142 -6.07 -9.80 -3.50
C GLY A 142 -4.56 -9.82 -3.28
N ALA A 143 -4.05 -8.90 -2.46
CA ALA A 143 -2.65 -8.86 -2.06
C ALA A 143 -2.24 -10.11 -1.26
N PHE A 144 -3.08 -10.57 -0.33
CA PHE A 144 -2.83 -11.79 0.44
C PHE A 144 -2.66 -13.03 -0.46
N PHE A 145 -3.61 -13.26 -1.39
CA PHE A 145 -3.52 -14.40 -2.30
C PHE A 145 -2.33 -14.27 -3.27
N ALA A 146 -2.01 -13.07 -3.71
CA ALA A 146 -0.83 -12.82 -4.51
C ALA A 146 0.45 -13.20 -3.75
N ILE A 147 0.61 -12.72 -2.52
CA ILE A 147 1.78 -13.01 -1.68
C ILE A 147 1.89 -14.51 -1.40
N LEU A 148 0.78 -15.15 -1.04
CA LEU A 148 0.74 -16.58 -0.73
C LEU A 148 1.16 -17.45 -1.92
N THR A 149 0.78 -17.09 -3.14
CA THR A 149 0.93 -17.98 -4.30
C THR A 149 2.11 -17.62 -5.21
N THR A 150 2.63 -16.39 -5.15
CA THR A 150 3.64 -15.89 -6.09
C THR A 150 4.90 -16.75 -6.10
N LEU A 151 5.54 -16.95 -4.97
CA LEU A 151 6.80 -17.69 -4.91
C LEU A 151 6.59 -19.17 -5.19
N TYR A 152 5.48 -19.75 -4.76
CA TYR A 152 5.13 -21.13 -5.08
C TYR A 152 4.95 -21.35 -6.58
N ILE A 153 4.20 -20.48 -7.27
CA ILE A 153 4.01 -20.59 -8.73
C ILE A 153 5.32 -20.32 -9.46
N ALA A 154 6.11 -19.34 -9.02
CA ALA A 154 7.39 -19.02 -9.63
C ALA A 154 8.39 -20.17 -9.52
N GLU A 155 8.39 -20.90 -8.39
CA GLU A 155 9.25 -22.07 -8.16
C GLU A 155 8.88 -23.24 -9.09
N ILE A 156 7.58 -23.51 -9.31
CA ILE A 156 7.12 -24.67 -10.09
C ILE A 156 7.04 -24.39 -11.59
N LYS A 157 6.60 -23.21 -11.99
CA LYS A 157 6.29 -22.85 -13.39
C LYS A 157 7.14 -21.72 -13.94
N GLY A 158 7.97 -21.11 -13.11
CA GLY A 158 8.75 -19.93 -13.46
C GLY A 158 7.97 -18.62 -13.35
N TRP A 159 8.71 -17.52 -13.13
CA TRP A 159 8.15 -16.17 -12.94
C TRP A 159 7.45 -15.64 -14.22
N GLY A 160 7.87 -16.02 -15.40
CA GLY A 160 7.22 -15.61 -16.65
C GLY A 160 5.79 -16.14 -16.77
N PHE A 161 5.55 -17.41 -16.39
CA PHE A 161 4.21 -17.98 -16.33
C PHE A 161 3.31 -17.24 -15.37
N LEU A 162 3.83 -16.84 -14.22
CA LEU A 162 3.09 -16.08 -13.23
C LEU A 162 2.56 -14.75 -13.78
N PHE A 163 3.36 -14.01 -14.55
CA PHE A 163 2.93 -12.76 -15.16
C PHE A 163 1.84 -12.98 -16.24
N TYR A 164 1.95 -14.01 -17.06
CA TYR A 164 0.87 -14.36 -17.99
C TYR A 164 -0.42 -14.74 -17.26
N LEU A 165 -0.32 -15.53 -16.18
CA LEU A 165 -1.48 -15.91 -15.37
C LEU A 165 -2.20 -14.67 -14.81
N TRP A 166 -1.46 -13.77 -14.18
CA TRP A 166 -2.01 -12.52 -13.64
C TRP A 166 -2.58 -11.63 -14.75
N ALA A 167 -1.94 -11.54 -15.91
CA ALA A 167 -2.46 -10.76 -17.04
C ALA A 167 -3.80 -11.31 -17.54
N ILE A 168 -3.93 -12.64 -17.67
CA ILE A 168 -5.18 -13.30 -18.06
C ILE A 168 -6.29 -13.06 -17.03
N ILE A 169 -5.97 -13.19 -15.73
CA ILE A 169 -6.92 -12.87 -14.65
C ILE A 169 -7.39 -11.42 -14.78
N GLY A 170 -6.49 -10.46 -15.00
CA GLY A 170 -6.82 -9.05 -15.13
C GLY A 170 -7.72 -8.76 -16.31
N ILE A 171 -7.44 -9.35 -17.47
CA ILE A 171 -8.31 -9.25 -18.65
C ILE A 171 -9.71 -9.82 -18.33
N GLY A 172 -9.79 -10.98 -17.68
CA GLY A 172 -11.04 -11.58 -17.23
C GLY A 172 -11.81 -10.68 -16.27
N VAL A 173 -11.12 -10.07 -15.32
CA VAL A 173 -11.68 -9.12 -14.34
C VAL A 173 -12.24 -7.88 -15.05
N VAL A 174 -11.55 -7.34 -16.08
CA VAL A 174 -12.05 -6.22 -16.89
C VAL A 174 -13.31 -6.61 -17.65
N PHE A 175 -13.33 -7.76 -18.31
CA PHE A 175 -14.53 -8.24 -19.03
C PHE A 175 -15.71 -8.42 -18.08
N TYR A 176 -15.50 -9.08 -16.94
CA TYR A 176 -16.56 -9.33 -15.97
C TYR A 176 -17.08 -8.02 -15.35
N GLY A 177 -16.22 -7.13 -14.91
CA GLY A 177 -16.61 -5.82 -14.37
C GLY A 177 -17.33 -4.94 -15.38
N SER A 178 -16.86 -4.94 -16.64
CA SER A 178 -17.52 -4.23 -17.74
C SER A 178 -18.89 -4.83 -18.05
N PHE A 179 -19.05 -6.14 -18.00
CA PHE A 179 -20.33 -6.82 -18.16
C PHE A 179 -21.31 -6.46 -17.03
N LEU A 180 -20.86 -6.53 -15.77
CA LEU A 180 -21.70 -6.19 -14.62
C LEU A 180 -22.24 -4.75 -14.66
N THR A 181 -21.45 -3.83 -15.18
CA THR A 181 -21.74 -2.39 -15.15
C THR A 181 -22.23 -1.84 -16.50
N ARG A 182 -22.48 -2.70 -17.52
CA ARG A 182 -22.83 -2.26 -18.89
C ARG A 182 -24.09 -1.40 -18.98
N ASN A 183 -25.09 -1.70 -18.15
CA ASN A 183 -26.40 -1.03 -18.16
C ASN A 183 -26.53 0.05 -17.07
N ILE A 184 -25.45 0.34 -16.33
CA ILE A 184 -25.47 1.40 -15.34
C ILE A 184 -25.38 2.72 -16.09
N ASN A 185 -26.47 3.49 -16.03
CA ASN A 185 -26.59 4.77 -16.70
C ASN A 185 -25.37 5.65 -16.41
N LYS A 186 -24.89 6.30 -17.47
CA LYS A 186 -23.82 7.30 -17.44
C LYS A 186 -24.35 8.60 -16.81
N GLU A 187 -25.00 8.51 -15.66
CA GLU A 187 -25.26 9.74 -14.92
C GLU A 187 -23.91 10.41 -14.68
N ARG A 188 -23.65 11.40 -15.54
CA ARG A 188 -22.71 12.47 -15.21
C ARG A 188 -23.21 13.00 -13.87
N ILE A 189 -22.60 12.54 -12.80
CA ILE A 189 -22.63 13.28 -11.56
C ILE A 189 -21.76 14.50 -11.89
N VAL A 190 -22.40 15.48 -12.51
CA VAL A 190 -21.86 16.82 -12.64
C VAL A 190 -21.68 17.25 -11.19
N ILE A 191 -20.43 17.31 -10.74
CA ILE A 191 -20.12 18.10 -9.58
C ILE A 191 -20.59 19.50 -9.99
N GLU A 192 -21.67 20.01 -9.40
CA GLU A 192 -21.88 21.44 -9.35
C GLU A 192 -20.54 22.00 -8.89
N ASN A 193 -19.88 22.69 -9.80
CA ASN A 193 -18.72 23.51 -9.48
C ASN A 193 -19.23 24.61 -8.53
N ASN A 194 -19.39 24.26 -7.27
CA ASN A 194 -19.32 25.26 -6.23
C ASN A 194 -17.95 25.91 -6.41
N ASP A 195 -17.95 27.16 -6.80
CA ASP A 195 -16.81 28.02 -7.05
C ASP A 195 -15.62 27.63 -6.18
N LYS A 196 -14.71 26.81 -6.75
CA LYS A 196 -13.36 26.71 -6.22
C LYS A 196 -12.76 28.08 -6.53
N THR A 197 -12.96 29.04 -5.62
CA THR A 197 -12.15 30.26 -5.58
C THR A 197 -10.72 29.81 -5.87
N LYS A 198 -10.12 30.39 -6.92
CA LYS A 198 -8.75 30.09 -7.34
C LYS A 198 -7.85 30.46 -6.17
N GLN A 199 -7.57 29.48 -5.31
CA GLN A 199 -6.69 29.66 -4.17
C GLN A 199 -5.30 30.03 -4.69
N THR A 200 -4.74 31.12 -4.20
CA THR A 200 -3.40 31.55 -4.57
C THR A 200 -2.38 30.54 -4.05
N LEU A 201 -1.24 30.41 -4.70
CA LEU A 201 -0.15 29.53 -4.25
C LEU A 201 0.26 29.84 -2.79
N LYS A 202 0.25 31.10 -2.40
CA LYS A 202 0.58 31.55 -1.03
C LYS A 202 -0.44 31.05 0.00
N GLU A 203 -1.73 31.11 -0.32
CA GLU A 203 -2.80 30.59 0.52
C GLU A 203 -2.72 29.07 0.65
N ALA A 204 -2.46 28.36 -0.44
CA ALA A 204 -2.28 26.90 -0.42
C ALA A 204 -1.09 26.48 0.45
N ILE A 205 0.06 27.17 0.36
CA ILE A 205 1.24 26.91 1.18
C ILE A 205 0.94 27.22 2.65
N SER A 206 0.25 28.32 2.96
CA SER A 206 -0.12 28.69 4.33
C SER A 206 -1.05 27.66 4.95
N GLU A 207 -2.05 27.20 4.20
CA GLU A 207 -2.98 26.16 4.64
C GLU A 207 -2.25 24.82 4.91
N ALA A 208 -1.40 24.39 3.96
CA ALA A 208 -0.58 23.19 4.12
C ALA A 208 0.29 23.27 5.37
N THR A 209 0.97 24.41 5.59
CA THR A 209 1.83 24.64 6.75
C THR A 209 1.03 24.55 8.06
N ASN A 210 -0.18 25.10 8.10
CA ASN A 210 -1.02 25.03 9.28
C ASN A 210 -1.52 23.60 9.57
N ILE A 211 -1.88 22.84 8.54
CA ILE A 211 -2.24 21.42 8.66
C ILE A 211 -1.03 20.63 9.19
N LEU A 212 0.14 20.77 8.57
CA LEU A 212 1.36 20.07 8.98
C LEU A 212 1.76 20.38 10.42
N LYS A 213 1.60 21.63 10.88
CA LYS A 213 1.84 22.00 12.29
C LYS A 213 0.91 21.25 13.25
N ARG A 214 -0.35 21.06 12.89
CA ARG A 214 -1.32 20.32 13.73
C ARG A 214 -0.99 18.83 13.82
N ILE A 215 -0.59 18.20 12.71
CA ILE A 215 -0.28 16.76 12.65
C ILE A 215 1.20 16.43 12.84
N LYS A 216 2.06 17.43 13.17
CA LYS A 216 3.53 17.27 13.22
C LYS A 216 4.01 16.07 14.05
N LEU A 217 3.29 15.74 15.11
CA LEU A 217 3.60 14.60 15.98
C LEU A 217 3.41 13.26 15.27
N LEU A 218 2.50 13.21 14.31
CA LEU A 218 2.15 11.99 13.58
C LEU A 218 2.94 11.83 12.28
N ILE A 219 3.61 12.90 11.79
CA ILE A 219 4.36 12.88 10.53
C ILE A 219 5.36 11.71 10.46
N PRO A 220 6.23 11.48 11.47
CA PRO A 220 7.16 10.35 11.42
C PRO A 220 6.44 9.00 11.33
N GLY A 221 5.31 8.86 12.02
CA GLY A 221 4.47 7.67 11.94
C GLY A 221 3.94 7.42 10.51
N PHE A 222 3.47 8.45 9.81
CA PHE A 222 3.03 8.33 8.42
C PHE A 222 4.18 7.95 7.47
N VAL A 223 5.35 8.54 7.63
CA VAL A 223 6.55 8.19 6.84
C VAL A 223 6.89 6.70 7.01
N ILE A 224 6.90 6.22 8.27
CA ILE A 224 7.19 4.81 8.56
C ILE A 224 6.11 3.90 7.98
N SER A 225 4.83 4.25 8.14
CA SER A 225 3.74 3.43 7.62
C SER A 225 3.78 3.34 6.09
N GLY A 226 4.24 4.39 5.40
CA GLY A 226 4.47 4.37 3.95
C GLY A 226 5.62 3.47 3.51
N ALA A 227 6.66 3.35 4.34
CA ALA A 227 7.83 2.51 4.06
C ALA A 227 7.66 1.07 4.52
N ALA A 228 6.96 0.82 5.64
CA ALA A 228 6.92 -0.48 6.30
C ALA A 228 6.42 -1.59 5.35
N TRP A 229 5.34 -1.33 4.63
CA TRP A 229 4.80 -2.28 3.65
C TRP A 229 5.83 -2.60 2.55
N GLY A 230 6.43 -1.57 1.97
CA GLY A 230 7.44 -1.72 0.93
C GLY A 230 8.71 -2.42 1.43
N ILE A 231 9.18 -2.12 2.64
CA ILE A 231 10.34 -2.78 3.25
C ILE A 231 10.03 -4.27 3.48
N ILE A 232 8.90 -4.60 4.10
CA ILE A 232 8.57 -5.98 4.42
C ILE A 232 8.40 -6.80 3.14
N VAL A 233 7.60 -6.35 2.19
CA VAL A 233 7.32 -7.13 0.99
C VAL A 233 8.52 -7.21 0.05
N SER A 234 9.41 -6.19 0.01
CA SER A 234 10.55 -6.18 -0.91
C SER A 234 11.81 -6.80 -0.32
N TYR A 235 12.12 -6.55 0.95
CA TYR A 235 13.40 -6.95 1.54
C TYR A 235 13.31 -8.20 2.41
N LEU A 236 12.13 -8.55 2.95
CA LEU A 236 12.00 -9.77 3.75
C LEU A 236 12.21 -11.05 2.94
N PRO A 237 11.65 -11.22 1.73
CA PRO A 237 11.98 -12.37 0.90
C PRO A 237 13.48 -12.51 0.62
N LEU A 238 14.16 -11.38 0.33
CA LEU A 238 15.60 -11.35 0.12
C LEU A 238 16.38 -11.73 1.38
N LEU A 239 15.98 -11.21 2.55
CA LEU A 239 16.61 -11.53 3.82
C LEU A 239 16.49 -13.02 4.15
N LEU A 240 15.30 -13.59 3.96
CA LEU A 240 15.05 -15.00 4.25
C LEU A 240 15.78 -15.92 3.27
N ASP A 241 15.83 -15.57 1.98
CA ASP A 241 16.54 -16.31 0.95
C ASP A 241 18.07 -16.33 1.23
N GLU A 242 18.64 -15.21 1.68
CA GLU A 242 20.07 -15.13 1.98
C GLU A 242 20.48 -15.78 3.32
N LYS A 243 19.59 -15.68 4.34
CA LYS A 243 19.93 -16.11 5.71
C LYS A 243 19.45 -17.52 6.08
N THR A 244 18.60 -18.13 5.25
CA THR A 244 18.01 -19.42 5.57
C THR A 244 18.13 -20.38 4.40
N THR A 245 17.88 -21.66 4.66
CA THR A 245 17.80 -22.72 3.62
C THR A 245 16.37 -23.01 3.20
N LEU A 246 15.44 -22.08 3.46
CA LEU A 246 14.03 -22.25 3.16
C LEU A 246 13.79 -22.17 1.65
N SER A 247 12.86 -22.98 1.13
CA SER A 247 12.42 -22.84 -0.26
C SER A 247 11.65 -21.53 -0.47
N LEU A 248 11.65 -21.04 -1.71
CA LEU A 248 10.91 -19.82 -2.04
C LEU A 248 9.42 -19.91 -1.68
N SER A 249 8.81 -21.10 -1.85
CA SER A 249 7.41 -21.34 -1.45
C SER A 249 7.20 -21.12 0.03
N VAL A 250 8.09 -21.60 0.88
CA VAL A 250 8.01 -21.42 2.34
C VAL A 250 8.20 -19.95 2.72
N ILE A 251 9.13 -19.25 2.07
CA ILE A 251 9.31 -17.80 2.24
C ILE A 251 7.99 -17.04 1.92
N GLY A 252 7.33 -17.40 0.81
CA GLY A 252 6.03 -16.84 0.45
C GLY A 252 4.96 -17.04 1.51
N ILE A 253 4.89 -18.23 2.11
CA ILE A 253 3.97 -18.53 3.22
C ILE A 253 4.29 -17.65 4.43
N ILE A 254 5.55 -17.55 4.84
CA ILE A 254 5.98 -16.73 5.98
C ILE A 254 5.56 -15.27 5.77
N VAL A 255 5.81 -14.69 4.60
CA VAL A 255 5.41 -13.32 4.28
C VAL A 255 3.88 -13.16 4.25
N SER A 256 3.15 -14.18 3.78
CA SER A 256 1.68 -14.13 3.73
C SER A 256 1.03 -14.12 5.11
N ILE A 257 1.66 -14.70 6.14
CA ILE A 257 1.17 -14.66 7.53
C ILE A 257 1.09 -13.20 8.01
N TRP A 258 2.07 -12.38 7.72
CA TRP A 258 2.08 -10.96 8.10
C TRP A 258 0.84 -10.23 7.57
N ILE A 259 0.50 -10.34 6.29
CA ILE A 259 -0.67 -9.66 5.73
C ILE A 259 -1.99 -10.34 6.16
N GLY A 260 -2.01 -11.67 6.29
CA GLY A 260 -3.18 -12.42 6.75
C GLY A 260 -3.61 -12.02 8.16
N ILE A 261 -2.65 -11.90 9.09
CA ILE A 261 -2.88 -11.37 10.44
C ILE A 261 -3.33 -9.90 10.36
N GLY A 262 -2.75 -9.13 9.46
CA GLY A 262 -3.12 -7.73 9.23
C GLY A 262 -4.59 -7.54 8.90
N VAL A 263 -5.14 -8.36 7.99
CA VAL A 263 -6.57 -8.34 7.64
C VAL A 263 -7.44 -8.57 8.89
N ILE A 264 -7.09 -9.57 9.72
CA ILE A 264 -7.82 -9.87 10.95
C ILE A 264 -7.77 -8.68 11.93
N VAL A 265 -6.60 -8.08 12.10
CA VAL A 265 -6.40 -6.94 13.01
C VAL A 265 -7.18 -5.70 12.56
N CYS A 266 -7.22 -5.42 11.26
CA CYS A 266 -8.03 -4.33 10.74
C CYS A 266 -9.52 -4.51 11.04
N LEU A 267 -10.05 -5.74 10.94
CA LEU A 267 -11.43 -6.06 11.31
C LEU A 267 -11.71 -5.90 12.81
N LEU A 268 -10.70 -6.11 13.64
CA LEU A 268 -10.81 -6.00 15.11
C LEU A 268 -10.41 -4.62 15.64
N TYR A 269 -9.97 -3.70 14.78
CA TYR A 269 -9.40 -2.42 15.18
C TYR A 269 -10.31 -1.62 16.11
N GLU A 270 -11.60 -1.53 15.81
CA GLU A 270 -12.58 -0.79 16.64
C GLU A 270 -12.57 -1.31 18.10
N LYS A 271 -12.61 -2.63 18.29
CA LYS A 271 -12.59 -3.24 19.62
C LYS A 271 -11.27 -2.97 20.35
N ILE A 272 -10.17 -3.07 19.63
CA ILE A 272 -8.83 -2.82 20.19
C ILE A 272 -8.70 -1.35 20.62
N GLN A 273 -9.18 -0.44 19.78
CA GLN A 273 -9.14 0.99 20.04
C GLN A 273 -10.01 1.39 21.24
N ILE A 274 -11.18 0.75 21.45
CA ILE A 274 -12.04 0.98 22.63
C ILE A 274 -11.28 0.57 23.92
N ILE A 275 -10.52 -0.52 23.89
CA ILE A 275 -9.80 -1.04 25.08
C ILE A 275 -8.54 -0.22 25.37
N LEU A 276 -7.73 0.05 24.37
CA LEU A 276 -6.41 0.68 24.54
C LEU A 276 -6.44 2.20 24.42
N GLY A 277 -7.40 2.75 23.68
CA GLY A 277 -7.40 4.14 23.21
C GLY A 277 -6.40 4.34 22.06
N ARG A 278 -6.65 5.34 21.21
CA ARG A 278 -5.87 5.60 19.95
C ARG A 278 -4.37 5.77 20.20
N ARG A 279 -4.02 6.56 21.21
CA ARG A 279 -2.62 6.84 21.53
C ARG A 279 -1.85 5.58 21.96
N ASN A 280 -2.41 4.81 22.90
CA ASN A 280 -1.75 3.59 23.37
C ASN A 280 -1.69 2.52 22.27
N THR A 281 -2.70 2.48 21.38
CA THR A 281 -2.68 1.63 20.19
C THR A 281 -1.51 1.98 19.27
N LEU A 282 -1.26 3.27 19.04
CA LEU A 282 -0.07 3.72 18.27
C LEU A 282 1.24 3.41 18.97
N ILE A 283 1.33 3.66 20.28
CA ILE A 283 2.53 3.34 21.08
C ILE A 283 2.82 1.84 21.00
N PHE A 284 1.82 1.01 21.27
CA PHE A 284 1.94 -0.45 21.18
C PHE A 284 2.37 -0.89 19.78
N GLY A 285 1.70 -0.39 18.73
CA GLY A 285 2.00 -0.74 17.35
C GLY A 285 3.43 -0.39 16.97
N TYR A 286 3.86 0.87 17.18
CA TYR A 286 5.23 1.28 16.83
C TYR A 286 6.30 0.65 17.70
N PHE A 287 6.05 0.46 18.99
CA PHE A 287 7.00 -0.22 19.88
C PHE A 287 7.19 -1.68 19.42
N THR A 288 6.11 -2.42 19.21
CA THR A 288 6.18 -3.81 18.75
C THR A 288 6.81 -3.91 17.36
N MET A 289 6.45 -3.02 16.42
CA MET A 289 7.10 -2.96 15.09
C MET A 289 8.61 -2.71 15.22
N GLY A 290 9.01 -1.83 16.13
CA GLY A 290 10.40 -1.55 16.42
C GLY A 290 11.16 -2.79 16.89
N VAL A 291 10.63 -3.47 17.90
CA VAL A 291 11.23 -4.71 18.45
C VAL A 291 11.28 -5.81 17.39
N MET A 292 10.21 -6.00 16.62
CA MET A 292 10.16 -7.04 15.56
C MET A 292 11.10 -6.72 14.41
N GLY A 293 11.30 -5.43 14.06
CA GLY A 293 12.30 -5.03 13.08
C GLY A 293 13.72 -5.45 13.50
N PHE A 294 14.11 -5.22 14.75
CA PHE A 294 15.38 -5.71 15.26
C PHE A 294 15.44 -7.24 15.30
N ALA A 295 14.36 -7.91 15.72
CA ALA A 295 14.32 -9.37 15.79
C ALA A 295 14.53 -10.03 14.43
N LEU A 296 13.94 -9.47 13.34
CA LEU A 296 14.15 -9.97 11.97
C LEU A 296 15.61 -9.92 11.52
N SER A 297 16.40 -8.97 12.01
CA SER A 297 17.81 -8.88 11.64
C SER A 297 18.70 -9.92 12.34
N ILE A 298 18.21 -10.54 13.43
CA ILE A 298 18.97 -11.44 14.29
C ILE A 298 18.54 -12.89 14.11
N PHE A 299 17.25 -13.17 14.15
CA PHE A 299 16.72 -14.53 14.22
C PHE A 299 16.47 -15.13 12.82
N THR A 300 16.77 -16.43 12.70
CA THR A 300 16.58 -17.22 11.45
C THR A 300 15.79 -18.51 11.69
N ASP A 301 15.52 -18.87 12.96
CA ASP A 301 14.70 -20.03 13.31
C ASP A 301 13.26 -19.81 12.83
N ILE A 302 12.69 -20.81 12.16
CA ILE A 302 11.37 -20.72 11.53
C ILE A 302 10.25 -20.44 12.55
N THR A 303 10.32 -21.03 13.75
CA THR A 303 9.29 -20.85 14.78
C THR A 303 9.31 -19.41 15.29
N ILE A 304 10.52 -18.86 15.49
CA ILE A 304 10.70 -17.47 15.90
C ILE A 304 10.25 -16.53 14.77
N LEU A 305 10.59 -16.82 13.52
CA LEU A 305 10.14 -16.04 12.35
C LEU A 305 8.61 -16.00 12.24
N LEU A 306 7.92 -17.12 12.46
CA LEU A 306 6.45 -17.16 12.45
C LEU A 306 5.86 -16.26 13.55
N LEU A 307 6.42 -16.29 14.77
CA LEU A 307 6.01 -15.40 15.85
C LEU A 307 6.27 -13.92 15.51
N ILE A 308 7.44 -13.62 14.95
CA ILE A 308 7.77 -12.26 14.50
C ILE A 308 6.77 -11.80 13.44
N MET A 309 6.41 -12.64 12.47
CA MET A 309 5.44 -12.28 11.42
C MET A 309 4.05 -11.98 11.98
N ILE A 310 3.59 -12.76 12.95
CA ILE A 310 2.31 -12.51 13.64
C ILE A 310 2.35 -11.15 14.36
N LEU A 311 3.38 -10.89 15.17
CA LEU A 311 3.50 -9.65 15.93
C LEU A 311 3.74 -8.43 15.02
N LEU A 312 4.51 -8.60 13.95
CA LEU A 312 4.74 -7.57 12.95
C LEU A 312 3.45 -7.26 12.15
N GLY A 313 2.66 -8.30 11.83
CA GLY A 313 1.34 -8.13 11.21
C GLY A 313 0.40 -7.34 12.11
N ILE A 314 0.27 -7.73 13.38
CA ILE A 314 -0.52 -6.98 14.35
C ILE A 314 -0.07 -5.52 14.40
N SER A 315 1.22 -5.28 14.60
CA SER A 315 1.76 -3.94 14.82
C SER A 315 1.65 -3.04 13.59
N THR A 316 1.95 -3.56 12.40
CA THR A 316 1.88 -2.77 11.15
C THR A 316 0.45 -2.37 10.83
N PHE A 317 -0.48 -3.32 10.87
CA PHE A 317 -1.85 -3.09 10.43
C PHE A 317 -2.73 -2.38 11.46
N ILE A 318 -2.37 -2.40 12.75
CA ILE A 318 -3.09 -1.62 13.77
C ILE A 318 -2.71 -0.13 13.72
N THR A 319 -1.47 0.19 13.35
CA THR A 319 -1.01 1.59 13.30
C THR A 319 -1.68 2.37 12.17
N PHE A 320 -2.02 1.72 11.07
CA PHE A 320 -2.61 2.35 9.90
C PHE A 320 -3.96 3.03 10.23
N PRO A 321 -5.02 2.29 10.63
CA PRO A 321 -6.29 2.90 10.97
C PRO A 321 -6.17 3.83 12.20
N ALA A 322 -5.27 3.55 13.14
CA ALA A 322 -5.06 4.40 14.31
C ALA A 322 -4.54 5.79 13.95
N LEU A 323 -3.58 5.89 13.01
CA LEU A 323 -3.08 7.17 12.50
C LEU A 323 -4.17 7.99 11.85
N PHE A 324 -4.94 7.39 10.93
CA PHE A 324 -6.03 8.09 10.22
C PHE A 324 -7.15 8.51 11.16
N SER A 325 -7.54 7.63 12.09
CA SER A 325 -8.54 7.93 13.12
C SER A 325 -8.11 9.09 14.03
N PHE A 326 -6.80 9.15 14.36
CA PHE A 326 -6.27 10.26 15.18
C PHE A 326 -6.30 11.60 14.43
N VAL A 327 -6.01 11.58 13.12
CA VAL A 327 -6.08 12.78 12.28
C VAL A 327 -7.52 13.30 12.17
N SER A 328 -8.49 12.41 11.92
CA SER A 328 -9.91 12.82 11.85
C SER A 328 -10.39 13.53 13.11
N GLU A 329 -9.84 13.15 14.29
CA GLU A 329 -10.20 13.78 15.54
C GLU A 329 -9.66 15.21 15.71
N ILE A 330 -8.46 15.47 15.20
CA ILE A 330 -7.76 16.76 15.36
C ILE A 330 -8.01 17.72 14.19
N THR A 331 -8.71 17.29 13.14
CA THR A 331 -9.01 18.11 11.95
C THR A 331 -10.50 18.42 11.85
N HIS A 332 -10.81 19.65 11.41
CA HIS A 332 -12.20 20.03 11.13
C HIS A 332 -12.70 19.36 9.85
N GLU A 333 -13.98 18.98 9.80
CA GLU A 333 -14.63 18.32 8.65
C GLU A 333 -14.41 19.08 7.32
N THR A 334 -14.34 20.41 7.35
CA THR A 334 -14.17 21.26 6.16
C THR A 334 -12.80 21.14 5.49
N VAL A 335 -11.77 20.71 6.22
CA VAL A 335 -10.39 20.58 5.71
C VAL A 335 -9.88 19.14 5.72
N GLU A 336 -10.70 18.19 6.14
CA GLU A 336 -10.32 16.79 6.31
C GLU A 336 -9.80 16.18 5.00
N GLY A 337 -10.50 16.37 3.90
CA GLY A 337 -10.07 15.85 2.59
C GLY A 337 -8.70 16.36 2.13
N LYS A 338 -8.39 17.65 2.36
CA LYS A 338 -7.07 18.21 2.04
C LYS A 338 -6.00 17.67 2.99
N THR A 339 -6.33 17.52 4.26
CA THR A 339 -5.43 16.93 5.26
C THR A 339 -5.01 15.52 4.87
N PHE A 340 -5.95 14.66 4.47
CA PHE A 340 -5.64 13.32 3.97
C PHE A 340 -4.80 13.34 2.70
N GLY A 341 -5.02 14.30 1.79
CA GLY A 341 -4.18 14.48 0.61
C GLY A 341 -2.71 14.77 0.96
N TYR A 342 -2.46 15.66 1.92
CA TYR A 342 -1.09 15.92 2.41
C TYR A 342 -0.48 14.72 3.13
N ILE A 343 -1.27 14.01 3.93
CA ILE A 343 -0.82 12.80 4.64
C ILE A 343 -0.40 11.72 3.65
N LEU A 344 -1.20 11.43 2.64
CA LEU A 344 -0.84 10.47 1.59
C LEU A 344 0.43 10.88 0.86
N THR A 345 0.63 12.19 0.61
CA THR A 345 1.86 12.70 0.01
C THR A 345 3.07 12.45 0.92
N ILE A 346 2.95 12.70 2.22
CA ILE A 346 4.01 12.43 3.21
C ILE A 346 4.29 10.93 3.30
N GLN A 347 3.25 10.12 3.35
CA GLN A 347 3.34 8.67 3.46
C GLN A 347 4.06 8.06 2.25
N LEU A 348 3.61 8.37 1.04
CA LEU A 348 4.21 7.82 -0.18
C LEU A 348 5.58 8.44 -0.46
N GLY A 349 5.75 9.75 -0.27
CA GLY A 349 7.02 10.43 -0.48
C GLY A 349 8.09 10.01 0.54
N GLY A 350 7.72 9.93 1.81
CA GLY A 350 8.60 9.42 2.86
C GLY A 350 8.95 7.94 2.67
N GLY A 351 7.97 7.13 2.28
CA GLY A 351 8.18 5.73 1.91
C GLY A 351 9.16 5.57 0.75
N THR A 352 9.04 6.40 -0.30
CA THR A 352 9.98 6.45 -1.44
C THR A 352 11.42 6.64 -0.97
N ILE A 353 11.66 7.66 -0.13
CA ILE A 353 13.00 7.99 0.38
C ILE A 353 13.55 6.83 1.21
N LEU A 354 12.75 6.28 2.12
CA LEU A 354 13.20 5.19 3.00
C LEU A 354 13.50 3.91 2.22
N LEU A 355 12.73 3.57 1.18
CA LEU A 355 13.00 2.41 0.35
C LEU A 355 14.30 2.57 -0.47
N PHE A 356 14.53 3.76 -1.01
CA PHE A 356 15.78 4.06 -1.69
C PHE A 356 17.00 3.96 -0.74
N LEU A 357 16.92 4.59 0.44
CA LEU A 357 17.98 4.51 1.45
C LEU A 357 18.19 3.07 1.95
N SER A 358 17.11 2.31 2.09
CA SER A 358 17.17 0.88 2.45
C SER A 358 18.00 0.09 1.45
N GLY A 359 17.81 0.32 0.15
CA GLY A 359 18.62 -0.31 -0.89
C GLY A 359 20.10 0.08 -0.82
N MET A 360 20.38 1.39 -0.77
CA MET A 360 21.74 1.92 -0.67
C MET A 360 22.51 1.34 0.51
N PHE A 361 21.89 1.37 1.69
CA PHE A 361 22.55 0.88 2.89
C PHE A 361 22.66 -0.64 2.93
N SER A 362 21.76 -1.36 2.24
CA SER A 362 21.87 -2.81 2.11
C SER A 362 23.08 -3.25 1.27
N ASP A 363 23.49 -2.49 0.26
CA ASP A 363 24.71 -2.77 -0.50
C ASP A 363 25.98 -2.60 0.35
N ILE A 364 25.95 -1.73 1.37
CA ILE A 364 27.12 -1.46 2.24
C ILE A 364 27.19 -2.44 3.41
N TRP A 365 26.04 -2.71 4.06
CA TRP A 365 26.00 -3.44 5.33
C TRP A 365 25.17 -4.72 5.32
N GLY A 366 24.47 -5.02 4.21
CA GLY A 366 23.65 -6.22 4.04
C GLY A 366 22.15 -5.99 4.13
N VAL A 367 21.39 -6.97 3.64
CA VAL A 367 19.93 -6.92 3.47
C VAL A 367 19.13 -6.81 4.78
N TRP A 368 19.74 -6.96 5.93
CA TRP A 368 19.12 -6.80 7.24
C TRP A 368 18.91 -5.33 7.65
N ILE A 369 19.64 -4.40 7.02
CA ILE A 369 19.59 -2.95 7.34
C ILE A 369 18.19 -2.33 7.21
N PRO A 370 17.37 -2.62 6.19
CA PRO A 370 16.01 -2.09 6.11
C PRO A 370 15.19 -2.35 7.38
N PHE A 371 15.39 -3.50 8.03
CA PHE A 371 14.67 -3.88 9.25
C PHE A 371 15.20 -3.15 10.49
N ILE A 372 16.49 -2.86 10.53
CA ILE A 372 17.08 -2.00 11.57
C ILE A 372 16.56 -0.56 11.42
N ILE A 373 16.52 -0.03 10.20
CA ILE A 373 15.96 1.31 9.93
C ILE A 373 14.49 1.36 10.38
N LEU A 374 13.68 0.36 9.98
CA LEU A 374 12.30 0.23 10.43
C LEU A 374 12.21 0.16 11.95
N GLY A 375 13.11 -0.61 12.58
CA GLY A 375 13.21 -0.78 14.03
C GLY A 375 13.48 0.54 14.75
N ILE A 376 14.55 1.23 14.37
CA ILE A 376 14.97 2.51 14.98
C ILE A 376 13.88 3.56 14.83
N LEU A 377 13.36 3.75 13.62
CA LEU A 377 12.36 4.78 13.35
C LEU A 377 11.04 4.49 14.07
N SER A 378 10.59 3.23 14.10
CA SER A 378 9.38 2.85 14.83
C SER A 378 9.53 3.05 16.33
N MET A 379 10.67 2.67 16.89
CA MET A 379 10.99 2.92 18.32
C MET A 379 11.02 4.42 18.63
N PHE A 380 11.60 5.23 17.74
CA PHE A 380 11.61 6.69 17.89
C PHE A 380 10.18 7.25 17.97
N VAL A 381 9.26 6.81 17.09
CA VAL A 381 7.85 7.26 17.14
C VAL A 381 7.18 6.81 18.43
N ALA A 382 7.38 5.57 18.87
CA ALA A 382 6.83 5.09 20.13
C ALA A 382 7.28 5.95 21.31
N LEU A 383 8.58 6.21 21.42
CA LEU A 383 9.17 7.05 22.47
C LEU A 383 8.69 8.50 22.41
N GLN A 384 8.57 9.07 21.20
CA GLN A 384 8.02 10.41 21.00
C GLN A 384 6.56 10.50 21.48
N LEU A 385 5.75 9.47 21.21
CA LEU A 385 4.37 9.40 21.69
C LEU A 385 4.30 9.23 23.21
N ILE A 386 5.20 8.48 23.83
CA ILE A 386 5.29 8.30 25.30
C ILE A 386 5.68 9.62 25.97
N GLY A 387 6.71 10.30 25.45
CA GLY A 387 7.27 11.52 26.07
C GLY A 387 6.33 12.72 26.06
N LYS A 388 5.40 12.80 25.10
CA LYS A 388 4.43 13.90 25.02
C LYS A 388 3.12 13.59 25.74
N ARG A 389 3.19 13.46 27.07
CA ARG A 389 2.03 13.20 27.96
C ARG A 389 1.13 14.44 28.19
N ASN A 390 1.44 15.60 27.59
CA ASN A 390 0.78 16.87 27.87
C ASN A 390 -0.47 17.12 27.02
N LYS A 391 -1.54 17.24 27.71
CA LYS A 391 -2.83 17.99 27.75
C LYS A 391 -3.42 18.65 26.49
N ASN A 392 -2.77 18.71 25.32
CA ASN A 392 -3.27 19.40 24.10
C ASN A 392 -3.32 18.50 22.85
N VAL A 393 -3.32 17.18 22.99
CA VAL A 393 -3.48 16.21 21.91
C VAL A 393 -4.42 15.09 22.38
N VAL A 394 -5.51 15.50 22.99
CA VAL A 394 -6.71 14.67 23.24
C VAL A 394 -7.91 15.51 22.88
#